data_8f99797ca82435bd3640109cf2a0f7f7
#
_entry.id   8f99797ca82435bd3640109cf2a0f7f7
#
_cell.length_a   1.000
_cell.length_b   1.000
_cell.length_c   1.000
_cell.angle_alpha   90.00
_cell.angle_beta   90.00
_cell.angle_gamma   90.00
#
_symmetry.space_group_name_H-M   'P 1'
#
loop_
_entity.id
_entity.type
_entity.pdbx_description
1 polymer ?
#
loop_
_entity_poly.entity_id
_entity_poly.type
_entity_poly.pdbx_seq_one_letter_code
_entity_poly.pdbx_strand_id
1 'polypeptide(L)'
;MSKKIAVIGAGLAGITFACKMKEKYSVKIFEKSRGVGGRMSTRKESPFIFDHGAQFFKIKTTECKKFFSQLFTQEIIQPWSLKLAYFEGNHLRNIKLIKNADKFYVGVPNMDSILKYISRDCNVILDTKIERIKRKNDKWELYDQNKKSHGMYDWVILSLPAEQSLDLISDKTSFYPNVKKIKMKGCYSLMVGMDKSLQLDFDAAFIENKDIAWLALNNSKPSRMKNHCLLINSSYEYATKNINTPNDKVLEHLLNISSNLINYDLSKSPVIKIHQWRYVEAECSPKENYFIDHQNKIAVCGDWLINSRVEGAFLSANELSKEIAEYFY
;
A
#
# COMPACT_ATOMS: atom_id res chain seq x y z
N MET A 1 18.96 23.40 18.21
CA MET A 1 17.58 23.04 17.85
C MET A 1 17.57 21.71 17.10
N SER A 2 16.63 20.82 17.41
CA SER A 2 16.49 19.55 16.71
C SER A 2 16.18 19.77 15.21
N LYS A 3 16.78 18.99 14.33
CA LYS A 3 16.52 19.03 12.88
C LYS A 3 15.08 18.67 12.59
N LYS A 4 14.45 19.35 11.64
CA LYS A 4 13.06 19.13 11.21
C LYS A 4 13.04 18.32 9.92
N ILE A 5 12.32 17.21 9.92
CA ILE A 5 12.18 16.33 8.76
C ILE A 5 10.71 16.27 8.36
N ALA A 6 10.43 16.55 7.09
CA ALA A 6 9.11 16.30 6.51
C ALA A 6 9.11 14.95 5.79
N VAL A 7 8.12 14.12 6.08
CA VAL A 7 7.85 12.87 5.36
C VAL A 7 6.57 13.07 4.56
N ILE A 8 6.59 12.80 3.26
CA ILE A 8 5.41 12.92 2.40
C ILE A 8 4.91 11.52 2.07
N GLY A 9 3.72 11.18 2.58
CA GLY A 9 3.07 9.87 2.50
C GLY A 9 3.10 9.10 3.82
N ALA A 10 1.91 8.70 4.32
CA ALA A 10 1.71 7.88 5.52
C ALA A 10 1.42 6.41 5.19
N GLY A 11 2.10 5.86 4.19
CA GLY A 11 2.22 4.44 3.95
C GLY A 11 3.25 3.79 4.89
N LEU A 12 3.44 2.47 4.79
CA LEU A 12 4.35 1.74 5.67
C LEU A 12 5.78 2.30 5.64
N ALA A 13 6.32 2.66 4.48
CA ALA A 13 7.67 3.21 4.39
C ALA A 13 7.79 4.55 5.15
N GLY A 14 6.87 5.50 4.93
CA GLY A 14 6.91 6.81 5.61
C GLY A 14 6.75 6.70 7.12
N ILE A 15 5.82 5.86 7.57
CA ILE A 15 5.61 5.60 9.01
C ILE A 15 6.84 4.90 9.62
N THR A 16 7.42 3.90 8.93
CA THR A 16 8.66 3.23 9.39
C THR A 16 9.79 4.23 9.58
N PHE A 17 10.03 5.07 8.55
CA PHE A 17 11.06 6.11 8.64
C PHE A 17 10.80 7.04 9.83
N ALA A 18 9.59 7.55 9.97
CA ALA A 18 9.25 8.45 11.07
C ALA A 18 9.45 7.79 12.45
N CYS A 19 9.02 6.55 12.64
CA CYS A 19 9.24 5.81 13.88
C CYS A 19 10.71 5.63 14.23
N LYS A 20 11.58 5.44 13.25
CA LYS A 20 13.03 5.29 13.45
C LYS A 20 13.71 6.61 13.81
N MET A 21 13.15 7.75 13.36
CA MET A 21 13.81 9.05 13.48
C MET A 21 13.22 9.97 14.56
N LYS A 22 11.96 9.73 15.01
CA LYS A 22 11.22 10.64 15.89
C LYS A 22 11.88 10.91 17.27
N GLU A 23 12.66 9.97 17.78
CA GLU A 23 13.34 10.13 19.08
C GLU A 23 14.50 11.16 19.03
N LYS A 24 15.11 11.35 17.85
CA LYS A 24 16.27 12.23 17.65
C LYS A 24 15.90 13.51 16.92
N TYR A 25 14.85 13.50 16.11
CA TYR A 25 14.50 14.57 15.18
C TYR A 25 13.03 14.95 15.29
N SER A 26 12.69 16.19 14.93
CA SER A 26 11.31 16.63 14.80
C SER A 26 10.74 16.16 13.45
N VAL A 27 10.08 15.02 13.45
CA VAL A 27 9.52 14.41 12.22
C VAL A 27 8.03 14.71 12.11
N LYS A 28 7.60 15.20 10.94
CA LYS A 28 6.19 15.42 10.60
C LYS A 28 5.84 14.69 9.31
N ILE A 29 4.76 13.92 9.32
CA ILE A 29 4.26 13.18 8.15
C ILE A 29 3.07 13.93 7.56
N PHE A 30 3.03 14.09 6.24
CA PHE A 30 1.90 14.65 5.49
C PHE A 30 1.24 13.56 4.66
N GLU A 31 -0.06 13.39 4.83
CA GLU A 31 -0.85 12.37 4.12
C GLU A 31 -2.06 13.03 3.46
N LYS A 32 -2.24 12.76 2.17
CA LYS A 32 -3.36 13.29 1.38
C LYS A 32 -4.71 12.69 1.74
N SER A 33 -4.71 11.49 2.30
CA SER A 33 -5.92 10.75 2.63
C SER A 33 -6.42 11.07 4.04
N ARG A 34 -7.68 10.73 4.32
CA ARG A 34 -8.33 10.86 5.64
C ARG A 34 -7.80 9.86 6.69
N GLY A 35 -6.84 9.02 6.34
CA GLY A 35 -6.26 8.02 7.23
C GLY A 35 -4.92 7.53 6.73
N VAL A 36 -4.15 6.97 7.67
CA VAL A 36 -2.89 6.29 7.37
C VAL A 36 -3.14 4.94 6.70
N GLY A 37 -2.11 4.40 6.02
CA GLY A 37 -2.17 3.05 5.48
C GLY A 37 -1.66 2.92 4.04
N GLY A 38 -1.91 3.93 3.21
CA GLY A 38 -1.56 3.86 1.79
C GLY A 38 -2.15 2.60 1.13
N ARG A 39 -1.30 1.76 0.53
CA ARG A 39 -1.73 0.48 -0.09
C ARG A 39 -2.06 -0.65 0.90
N MET A 40 -1.93 -0.43 2.20
CA MET A 40 -2.45 -1.32 3.26
C MET A 40 -3.76 -0.79 3.86
N SER A 41 -4.47 0.07 3.16
CA SER A 41 -5.71 0.66 3.63
C SER A 41 -6.90 -0.30 3.55
N THR A 42 -7.88 -0.03 4.40
CA THR A 42 -9.16 -0.72 4.45
C THR A 42 -10.27 0.26 4.11
N ARG A 43 -11.21 -0.14 3.25
CA ARG A 43 -12.38 0.65 2.88
C ARG A 43 -13.60 0.19 3.64
N LYS A 44 -14.35 1.13 4.20
CA LYS A 44 -15.61 0.91 4.90
C LYS A 44 -16.78 1.39 4.05
N GLU A 45 -17.69 0.48 3.74
CA GLU A 45 -18.96 0.75 3.07
C GLU A 45 -20.04 0.05 3.91
N SER A 46 -20.51 0.71 4.96
CA SER A 46 -21.36 0.12 6.02
C SER A 46 -22.52 -0.69 5.44
N PRO A 47 -22.74 -1.95 5.92
CA PRO A 47 -22.02 -2.61 7.02
C PRO A 47 -20.76 -3.39 6.59
N PHE A 48 -20.32 -3.26 5.35
CA PHE A 48 -19.24 -4.02 4.74
C PHE A 48 -17.87 -3.35 4.93
N ILE A 49 -16.82 -4.17 5.07
CA ILE A 49 -15.43 -3.72 5.24
C ILE A 49 -14.53 -4.52 4.29
N PHE A 50 -13.69 -3.81 3.53
CA PHE A 50 -12.86 -4.40 2.49
C PHE A 50 -11.39 -4.00 2.67
N ASP A 51 -10.49 -4.98 2.79
CA ASP A 51 -9.05 -4.75 2.64
C ASP A 51 -8.71 -4.66 1.15
N HIS A 52 -8.97 -3.50 0.56
CA HIS A 52 -8.94 -3.31 -0.90
C HIS A 52 -7.55 -3.07 -1.49
N GLY A 53 -6.52 -2.98 -0.63
CA GLY A 53 -5.12 -2.93 -1.02
C GLY A 53 -4.43 -4.28 -0.86
N ALA A 54 -3.37 -4.34 -0.05
CA ALA A 54 -2.65 -5.58 0.24
C ALA A 54 -3.58 -6.62 0.87
N GLN A 55 -3.60 -7.82 0.28
CA GLN A 55 -4.49 -8.90 0.73
C GLN A 55 -3.93 -9.69 1.88
N PHE A 56 -2.64 -9.87 1.87
CA PHE A 56 -1.79 -10.49 2.87
C PHE A 56 -0.35 -10.04 2.66
N PHE A 57 0.54 -10.38 3.56
CA PHE A 57 1.98 -10.17 3.40
C PHE A 57 2.79 -11.30 4.04
N LYS A 58 4.05 -11.38 3.64
CA LYS A 58 5.04 -12.29 4.23
C LYS A 58 6.18 -11.48 4.82
N ILE A 59 6.81 -12.03 5.87
CA ILE A 59 7.99 -11.44 6.50
C ILE A 59 9.10 -12.49 6.45
N LYS A 60 10.23 -12.13 5.87
CA LYS A 60 11.39 -13.01 5.69
C LYS A 60 12.57 -12.61 6.58
N THR A 61 12.82 -11.29 6.69
CA THR A 61 14.00 -10.76 7.39
C THR A 61 13.78 -10.66 8.90
N THR A 62 14.87 -10.81 9.66
CA THR A 62 14.85 -10.69 11.13
C THR A 62 14.54 -9.27 11.57
N GLU A 63 15.03 -8.26 10.86
CA GLU A 63 14.77 -6.85 11.12
C GLU A 63 13.28 -6.51 11.03
N CYS A 64 12.62 -7.00 9.96
CA CYS A 64 11.20 -6.79 9.77
C CYS A 64 10.39 -7.52 10.86
N LYS A 65 10.76 -8.74 11.24
CA LYS A 65 10.14 -9.46 12.37
C LYS A 65 10.29 -8.69 13.68
N LYS A 66 11.48 -8.16 13.96
CA LYS A 66 11.74 -7.37 15.18
C LYS A 66 10.89 -6.10 15.20
N PHE A 67 10.76 -5.41 14.06
CA PHE A 67 9.93 -4.20 13.94
C PHE A 67 8.46 -4.49 14.22
N PHE A 68 7.93 -5.59 13.72
CA PHE A 68 6.54 -5.99 13.95
C PHE A 68 6.31 -6.83 15.21
N SER A 69 7.34 -7.11 16.02
CA SER A 69 7.22 -8.03 17.15
C SER A 69 6.10 -7.67 18.13
N GLN A 70 5.96 -6.39 18.47
CA GLN A 70 4.91 -5.92 19.36
C GLN A 70 3.50 -6.12 18.77
N LEU A 71 3.35 -6.00 17.44
CA LEU A 71 2.06 -6.20 16.77
C LEU A 71 1.64 -7.68 16.77
N PHE A 72 2.61 -8.60 16.73
CA PHE A 72 2.33 -10.03 16.93
C PHE A 72 1.89 -10.31 18.37
N THR A 73 2.58 -9.75 19.35
CA THR A 73 2.24 -9.90 20.79
C THR A 73 0.85 -9.31 21.11
N GLN A 74 0.48 -8.21 20.44
CA GLN A 74 -0.82 -7.54 20.59
C GLN A 74 -1.90 -8.12 19.65
N GLU A 75 -1.60 -9.21 18.95
CA GLU A 75 -2.48 -9.87 17.98
C GLU A 75 -3.02 -8.97 16.85
N ILE A 76 -2.36 -7.82 16.61
CA ILE A 76 -2.70 -6.91 15.51
C ILE A 76 -2.22 -7.46 14.16
N ILE A 77 -1.25 -8.37 14.17
CA ILE A 77 -0.84 -9.18 13.03
C ILE A 77 -1.11 -10.63 13.36
N GLN A 78 -1.89 -11.30 12.54
CA GLN A 78 -2.19 -12.72 12.69
C GLN A 78 -1.96 -13.48 11.37
N PRO A 79 -1.64 -14.79 11.45
CA PRO A 79 -1.58 -15.63 10.27
C PRO A 79 -3.00 -15.86 9.72
N TRP A 80 -3.12 -15.89 8.41
CA TRP A 80 -4.34 -16.24 7.70
C TRP A 80 -4.23 -17.67 7.17
N SER A 81 -4.88 -18.61 7.83
CA SER A 81 -5.08 -19.97 7.33
C SER A 81 -6.27 -19.97 6.38
N LEU A 82 -6.09 -20.49 5.19
CA LEU A 82 -7.09 -20.42 4.14
C LEU A 82 -7.01 -21.60 3.17
N LYS A 83 -8.13 -21.92 2.53
CA LYS A 83 -8.17 -22.76 1.33
C LYS A 83 -7.88 -21.85 0.13
N LEU A 84 -6.74 -22.03 -0.51
CA LEU A 84 -6.29 -21.23 -1.64
C LEU A 84 -6.48 -22.01 -2.93
N ALA A 85 -7.36 -21.52 -3.79
CA ALA A 85 -7.60 -22.08 -5.11
C ALA A 85 -6.61 -21.51 -6.14
N TYR A 86 -6.37 -22.27 -7.19
CA TYR A 86 -5.59 -21.89 -8.36
C TYR A 86 -6.41 -22.13 -9.61
N PHE A 87 -6.65 -21.09 -10.38
CA PHE A 87 -7.38 -21.13 -11.64
C PHE A 87 -6.43 -20.88 -12.81
N GLU A 88 -6.63 -21.63 -13.89
CA GLU A 88 -6.06 -21.35 -15.20
C GLU A 88 -7.23 -20.99 -16.14
N GLY A 89 -7.26 -19.74 -16.58
CA GLY A 89 -8.47 -19.19 -17.18
C GLY A 89 -9.64 -19.23 -16.19
N ASN A 90 -10.71 -19.94 -16.57
CA ASN A 90 -11.89 -20.16 -15.73
C ASN A 90 -11.93 -21.56 -15.11
N HIS A 91 -10.89 -22.38 -15.30
CA HIS A 91 -10.85 -23.75 -14.81
C HIS A 91 -10.10 -23.86 -13.48
N LEU A 92 -10.79 -24.36 -12.45
CA LEU A 92 -10.18 -24.71 -11.16
C LEU A 92 -9.19 -25.86 -11.35
N ARG A 93 -7.91 -25.63 -11.06
CA ARG A 93 -6.83 -26.63 -11.15
C ARG A 93 -6.65 -27.39 -9.85
N ASN A 94 -6.52 -26.67 -8.75
CA ASN A 94 -6.38 -27.29 -7.44
C ASN A 94 -6.79 -26.33 -6.32
N ILE A 95 -6.96 -26.89 -5.12
CA ILE A 95 -7.12 -26.13 -3.87
C ILE A 95 -6.06 -26.61 -2.89
N LYS A 96 -5.28 -25.68 -2.35
CA LYS A 96 -4.26 -25.93 -1.35
C LYS A 96 -4.66 -25.36 0.00
N LEU A 97 -4.54 -26.15 1.06
CA LEU A 97 -4.68 -25.63 2.42
C LEU A 97 -3.41 -24.89 2.83
N ILE A 98 -3.51 -23.58 3.02
CA ILE A 98 -2.46 -22.73 3.56
C ILE A 98 -2.62 -22.72 5.07
N LYS A 99 -1.60 -23.18 5.79
CA LYS A 99 -1.58 -23.23 7.26
C LYS A 99 -0.80 -22.05 7.84
N ASN A 100 -0.87 -21.85 9.15
CA ASN A 100 -0.12 -20.81 9.85
C ASN A 100 1.40 -20.87 9.57
N ALA A 101 1.95 -22.04 9.34
CA ALA A 101 3.36 -22.24 8.99
C ALA A 101 3.75 -21.60 7.65
N ASP A 102 2.80 -21.38 6.73
CA ASP A 102 3.04 -20.74 5.42
C ASP A 102 3.19 -19.23 5.54
N LYS A 103 2.91 -18.66 6.72
CA LYS A 103 3.16 -17.26 7.08
C LYS A 103 2.51 -16.25 6.13
N PHE A 104 1.25 -16.47 5.77
CA PHE A 104 0.40 -15.43 5.19
C PHE A 104 -0.15 -14.58 6.32
N TYR A 105 0.38 -13.39 6.52
CA TYR A 105 -0.03 -12.48 7.59
C TYR A 105 -1.04 -11.45 7.12
N VAL A 106 -1.96 -11.08 8.01
CA VAL A 106 -2.93 -9.99 7.81
C VAL A 106 -3.00 -9.10 9.05
N GLY A 107 -3.42 -7.86 8.86
CA GLY A 107 -3.76 -6.97 9.99
C GLY A 107 -5.11 -7.33 10.59
N VAL A 108 -5.29 -7.12 11.89
CA VAL A 108 -6.50 -7.43 12.68
C VAL A 108 -6.93 -6.21 13.49
N PRO A 109 -8.22 -5.84 13.53
CA PRO A 109 -9.36 -6.45 12.83
C PRO A 109 -9.36 -6.18 11.31
N ASN A 110 -8.52 -5.29 10.78
CA ASN A 110 -8.41 -4.94 9.37
C ASN A 110 -6.96 -4.70 8.99
N MET A 111 -6.63 -4.67 7.69
CA MET A 111 -5.25 -4.48 7.25
C MET A 111 -4.67 -3.12 7.69
N ASP A 112 -5.47 -2.07 7.71
CA ASP A 112 -5.06 -0.72 8.14
C ASP A 112 -4.75 -0.61 9.64
N SER A 113 -5.17 -1.57 10.47
CA SER A 113 -4.91 -1.60 11.91
C SER A 113 -3.41 -1.60 12.22
N ILE A 114 -2.61 -2.23 11.36
CA ILE A 114 -1.15 -2.26 11.49
C ILE A 114 -0.59 -0.83 11.49
N LEU A 115 -0.94 -0.04 10.47
CA LEU A 115 -0.40 1.31 10.30
C LEU A 115 -0.97 2.27 11.34
N LYS A 116 -2.24 2.11 11.71
CA LYS A 116 -2.88 2.89 12.79
C LYS A 116 -2.16 2.67 14.12
N TYR A 117 -1.79 1.42 14.41
CA TYR A 117 -1.06 1.11 15.64
C TYR A 117 0.35 1.71 15.64
N ILE A 118 1.13 1.50 14.57
CA ILE A 118 2.51 1.97 14.49
C ILE A 118 2.59 3.50 14.48
N SER A 119 1.63 4.18 13.84
CA SER A 119 1.65 5.63 13.70
C SER A 119 1.08 6.42 14.87
N ARG A 120 0.53 5.76 15.90
CA ARG A 120 -0.14 6.43 17.04
C ARG A 120 0.71 7.49 17.73
N ASP A 121 2.03 7.26 17.79
CA ASP A 121 2.97 8.19 18.40
C ASP A 121 3.75 9.02 17.35
N CYS A 122 3.27 9.09 16.11
CA CYS A 122 3.84 9.90 15.04
C CYS A 122 3.00 11.17 14.84
N ASN A 123 3.67 12.27 14.50
CA ASN A 123 2.98 13.50 14.13
C ASN A 123 2.53 13.44 12.67
N VAL A 124 1.28 13.01 12.44
CA VAL A 124 0.68 12.84 11.10
C VAL A 124 -0.36 13.92 10.84
N ILE A 125 -0.21 14.63 9.75
CA ILE A 125 -1.17 15.61 9.24
C ILE A 125 -1.93 14.96 8.08
N LEU A 126 -3.16 14.59 8.32
CA LEU A 126 -4.07 13.99 7.34
C LEU A 126 -4.73 15.05 6.44
N ASP A 127 -5.44 14.61 5.41
CA ASP A 127 -6.17 15.45 4.45
C ASP A 127 -5.29 16.58 3.84
N THR A 128 -3.98 16.33 3.75
CA THR A 128 -3.00 17.32 3.33
C THR A 128 -2.13 16.76 2.19
N LYS A 129 -2.51 17.05 0.97
CA LYS A 129 -1.73 16.71 -0.22
C LYS A 129 -0.65 17.77 -0.43
N ILE A 130 0.61 17.43 -0.20
CA ILE A 130 1.73 18.30 -0.61
C ILE A 130 1.83 18.24 -2.13
N GLU A 131 1.67 19.40 -2.78
CA GLU A 131 1.75 19.52 -4.25
C GLU A 131 3.03 20.22 -4.71
N ARG A 132 3.71 20.88 -3.79
CA ARG A 132 4.94 21.59 -4.14
C ARG A 132 5.89 21.71 -2.96
N ILE A 133 7.15 21.50 -3.24
CA ILE A 133 8.26 21.79 -2.34
C ILE A 133 9.18 22.83 -2.98
N LYS A 134 9.68 23.75 -2.19
CA LYS A 134 10.59 24.80 -2.65
C LYS A 134 11.81 24.91 -1.76
N ARG A 135 12.99 25.00 -2.35
CA ARG A 135 14.21 25.30 -1.64
C ARG A 135 14.27 26.79 -1.30
N LYS A 136 14.52 27.12 -0.04
CA LYS A 136 14.67 28.48 0.45
C LYS A 136 15.62 28.49 1.65
N ASN A 137 16.70 29.26 1.57
CA ASN A 137 17.68 29.39 2.65
C ASN A 137 18.11 28.03 3.25
N ASP A 138 18.54 27.12 2.37
CA ASP A 138 19.03 25.78 2.75
C ASP A 138 17.99 24.84 3.38
N LYS A 139 16.72 25.23 3.36
CA LYS A 139 15.58 24.42 3.85
C LYS A 139 14.54 24.24 2.77
N TRP A 140 13.64 23.29 3.00
CA TRP A 140 12.50 23.01 2.15
C TRP A 140 11.23 23.64 2.75
N GLU A 141 10.55 24.47 1.99
CA GLU A 141 9.21 24.96 2.30
C GLU A 141 8.16 24.12 1.54
N LEU A 142 7.19 23.56 2.27
CA LEU A 142 6.16 22.67 1.74
C LEU A 142 4.85 23.43 1.55
N TYR A 143 4.18 23.19 0.41
CA TYR A 143 2.87 23.74 0.09
C TYR A 143 1.87 22.66 -0.26
N ASP A 144 0.67 22.76 0.30
CA ASP A 144 -0.42 21.85 -0.01
C ASP A 144 -1.20 22.25 -1.29
N GLN A 145 -2.24 21.46 -1.62
CA GLN A 145 -3.15 21.69 -2.74
C GLN A 145 -3.86 23.04 -2.71
N ASN A 146 -3.97 23.68 -1.54
CA ASN A 146 -4.57 25.00 -1.34
C ASN A 146 -3.52 26.12 -1.35
N LYS A 147 -2.28 25.81 -1.72
CA LYS A 147 -1.12 26.72 -1.68
C LYS A 147 -0.75 27.23 -0.27
N LYS A 148 -1.28 26.60 0.78
CA LYS A 148 -0.94 26.91 2.17
C LYS A 148 0.46 26.36 2.48
N SER A 149 1.32 27.21 3.10
CA SER A 149 2.63 26.77 3.59
C SER A 149 2.50 25.96 4.88
N HIS A 150 3.19 24.83 4.93
CA HIS A 150 3.30 23.96 6.10
C HIS A 150 4.63 24.10 6.83
N GLY A 151 5.37 25.15 6.54
CA GLY A 151 6.63 25.52 7.20
C GLY A 151 7.87 24.99 6.53
N MET A 152 9.00 25.14 7.25
CA MET A 152 10.34 24.89 6.75
C MET A 152 10.94 23.64 7.39
N TYR A 153 11.59 22.81 6.58
CA TYR A 153 12.21 21.54 6.98
C TYR A 153 13.65 21.45 6.51
N ASP A 154 14.49 20.83 7.31
CA ASP A 154 15.91 20.59 6.96
C ASP A 154 16.02 19.46 5.93
N TRP A 155 15.14 18.46 5.99
CA TRP A 155 15.07 17.31 5.06
C TRP A 155 13.64 17.05 4.60
N VAL A 156 13.53 16.53 3.38
CA VAL A 156 12.27 15.99 2.83
C VAL A 156 12.47 14.53 2.44
N ILE A 157 11.58 13.67 2.93
CA ILE A 157 11.55 12.25 2.59
C ILE A 157 10.27 11.98 1.81
N LEU A 158 10.41 11.52 0.58
CA LEU A 158 9.30 11.12 -0.27
C LEU A 158 9.03 9.63 -0.08
N SER A 159 7.91 9.30 0.54
CA SER A 159 7.40 7.93 0.70
C SER A 159 6.21 7.71 -0.22
N LEU A 160 6.39 8.04 -1.49
CA LEU A 160 5.40 8.05 -2.54
C LEU A 160 5.76 7.04 -3.64
N PRO A 161 4.81 6.61 -4.49
CA PRO A 161 5.11 5.94 -5.76
C PRO A 161 6.08 6.76 -6.62
N ALA A 162 6.83 6.10 -7.51
CA ALA A 162 7.87 6.73 -8.32
C ALA A 162 7.35 7.96 -9.10
N GLU A 163 6.24 7.81 -9.81
CA GLU A 163 5.67 8.90 -10.61
C GLU A 163 5.20 10.08 -9.74
N GLN A 164 4.60 9.80 -8.58
CA GLN A 164 4.19 10.88 -7.66
C GLN A 164 5.39 11.57 -6.98
N SER A 165 6.52 10.87 -6.84
CA SER A 165 7.77 11.48 -6.36
C SER A 165 8.33 12.44 -7.41
N LEU A 166 8.24 12.11 -8.70
CA LEU A 166 8.67 12.98 -9.80
C LEU A 166 7.91 14.32 -9.85
N ASP A 167 6.64 14.33 -9.45
CA ASP A 167 5.83 15.56 -9.41
C ASP A 167 6.37 16.59 -8.40
N LEU A 168 7.17 16.16 -7.42
CA LEU A 168 7.68 17.00 -6.34
C LEU A 168 9.16 17.37 -6.50
N ILE A 169 9.94 16.56 -7.22
CA ILE A 169 11.39 16.80 -7.41
C ILE A 169 11.67 17.48 -8.74
N SER A 170 12.79 18.18 -8.81
CA SER A 170 13.27 18.79 -10.07
C SER A 170 14.32 17.90 -10.74
N ASP A 171 14.58 18.17 -12.01
CA ASP A 171 15.64 17.55 -12.80
C ASP A 171 17.05 17.80 -12.25
N LYS A 172 17.21 18.76 -11.34
CA LYS A 172 18.44 19.04 -10.60
C LYS A 172 18.71 18.11 -9.41
N THR A 173 17.70 17.31 -9.01
CA THR A 173 17.86 16.29 -7.98
C THR A 173 18.69 15.13 -8.51
N SER A 174 19.77 14.75 -7.82
CA SER A 174 20.76 13.79 -8.32
C SER A 174 20.17 12.45 -8.78
N PHE A 175 19.12 11.98 -8.14
CA PHE A 175 18.44 10.72 -8.46
C PHE A 175 17.21 10.88 -9.40
N TYR A 176 16.91 12.08 -9.88
CA TYR A 176 15.78 12.29 -10.80
C TYR A 176 15.79 11.36 -12.01
N PRO A 177 16.94 11.17 -12.73
CA PRO A 177 17.00 10.28 -13.88
C PRO A 177 16.69 8.81 -13.54
N ASN A 178 17.04 8.38 -12.32
CA ASN A 178 16.79 7.01 -11.84
C ASN A 178 15.30 6.80 -11.59
N VAL A 179 14.66 7.70 -10.85
CA VAL A 179 13.22 7.62 -10.57
C VAL A 179 12.38 7.73 -11.84
N LYS A 180 12.79 8.58 -12.80
CA LYS A 180 12.11 8.78 -14.09
C LYS A 180 12.04 7.50 -14.94
N LYS A 181 12.98 6.58 -14.79
CA LYS A 181 13.01 5.29 -15.51
C LYS A 181 12.01 4.28 -14.95
N ILE A 182 11.57 4.44 -13.70
CA ILE A 182 10.67 3.50 -13.06
C ILE A 182 9.25 3.68 -13.61
N LYS A 183 8.68 2.59 -14.06
CA LYS A 183 7.28 2.50 -14.49
C LYS A 183 6.54 1.62 -13.50
N MET A 184 5.36 2.07 -13.07
CA MET A 184 4.54 1.31 -12.14
C MET A 184 3.27 0.79 -12.79
N LYS A 185 2.94 -0.47 -12.51
CA LYS A 185 1.71 -1.13 -12.95
C LYS A 185 0.56 -0.73 -12.04
N GLY A 186 -0.63 -0.65 -12.60
CA GLY A 186 -1.88 -0.44 -11.87
C GLY A 186 -2.61 -1.74 -11.52
N CYS A 187 -3.67 -1.60 -10.75
CA CYS A 187 -4.63 -2.68 -10.45
C CYS A 187 -6.00 -2.06 -10.14
N TYR A 188 -7.06 -2.71 -10.54
CA TYR A 188 -8.40 -2.40 -10.07
C TYR A 188 -8.80 -3.36 -8.97
N SER A 189 -9.41 -2.83 -7.90
CA SER A 189 -10.00 -3.63 -6.83
C SER A 189 -11.52 -3.47 -6.88
N LEU A 190 -12.23 -4.50 -7.30
CA LEU A 190 -13.67 -4.60 -7.24
C LEU A 190 -14.07 -5.15 -5.87
N MET A 191 -14.96 -4.44 -5.18
CA MET A 191 -15.45 -4.74 -3.84
C MET A 191 -16.95 -5.03 -3.92
N VAL A 192 -17.35 -6.22 -3.50
CA VAL A 192 -18.76 -6.67 -3.53
C VAL A 192 -19.18 -7.09 -2.13
N GLY A 193 -20.11 -6.33 -1.54
CA GLY A 193 -20.77 -6.67 -0.27
C GLY A 193 -22.05 -7.42 -0.55
N MET A 194 -22.28 -8.57 0.08
CA MET A 194 -23.39 -9.48 -0.21
C MET A 194 -24.22 -9.79 1.04
N ASP A 195 -25.52 -9.91 0.87
CA ASP A 195 -26.45 -10.30 1.94
C ASP A 195 -26.37 -11.80 2.27
N LYS A 196 -25.97 -12.60 1.30
CA LYS A 196 -25.88 -14.06 1.43
C LYS A 196 -24.44 -14.55 1.28
N SER A 197 -24.10 -15.62 1.98
CA SER A 197 -22.85 -16.31 1.84
C SER A 197 -22.69 -16.93 0.45
N LEU A 198 -21.53 -16.73 -0.16
CA LEU A 198 -21.14 -17.54 -1.30
C LEU A 198 -20.71 -18.93 -0.82
N GLN A 199 -21.25 -19.96 -1.47
CA GLN A 199 -20.85 -21.34 -1.23
C GLN A 199 -19.66 -21.69 -2.14
N LEU A 200 -18.46 -21.22 -1.75
CA LEU A 200 -17.21 -21.53 -2.43
C LEU A 200 -16.42 -22.53 -1.59
N ASP A 201 -15.80 -23.50 -2.23
CA ASP A 201 -14.93 -24.47 -1.56
C ASP A 201 -13.57 -23.89 -1.15
N PHE A 202 -13.33 -22.60 -1.42
CA PHE A 202 -12.10 -21.90 -1.15
C PHE A 202 -12.35 -20.49 -0.56
N ASP A 203 -11.36 -19.97 0.14
CA ASP A 203 -11.38 -18.65 0.77
C ASP A 203 -10.78 -17.55 -0.13
N ALA A 204 -9.81 -17.93 -0.94
CA ALA A 204 -9.19 -17.05 -1.91
C ALA A 204 -8.68 -17.83 -3.13
N ALA A 205 -8.42 -17.13 -4.23
CA ALA A 205 -7.93 -17.72 -5.46
C ALA A 205 -6.88 -16.85 -6.14
N PHE A 206 -5.79 -17.48 -6.60
CA PHE A 206 -4.97 -16.96 -7.68
C PHE A 206 -5.59 -17.37 -9.01
N ILE A 207 -5.67 -16.43 -9.92
CA ILE A 207 -6.34 -16.61 -11.21
C ILE A 207 -5.36 -16.24 -12.31
N GLU A 208 -4.94 -17.20 -13.09
CA GLU A 208 -4.14 -16.96 -14.28
C GLU A 208 -5.05 -16.66 -15.46
N ASN A 209 -5.48 -15.37 -15.50
CA ASN A 209 -6.40 -14.85 -16.48
C ASN A 209 -5.93 -13.45 -16.90
N LYS A 210 -6.29 -13.01 -18.11
CA LYS A 210 -5.89 -11.69 -18.64
C LYS A 210 -6.53 -10.53 -17.89
N ASP A 211 -7.71 -10.72 -17.31
CA ASP A 211 -8.51 -9.66 -16.72
C ASP A 211 -8.48 -9.66 -15.19
N ILE A 212 -8.52 -10.84 -14.56
CA ILE A 212 -8.54 -11.01 -13.11
C ILE A 212 -7.30 -11.79 -12.67
N ALA A 213 -6.67 -11.39 -11.56
CA ALA A 213 -5.52 -12.11 -10.99
C ALA A 213 -5.77 -12.67 -9.59
N TRP A 214 -6.73 -12.12 -8.85
CA TRP A 214 -7.01 -12.49 -7.47
C TRP A 214 -8.48 -12.33 -7.11
N LEU A 215 -8.96 -13.26 -6.29
CA LEU A 215 -10.27 -13.20 -5.65
C LEU A 215 -10.12 -13.62 -4.18
N ALA A 216 -10.83 -12.98 -3.24
CA ALA A 216 -10.84 -13.39 -1.84
C ALA A 216 -12.16 -13.06 -1.14
N LEU A 217 -12.60 -13.97 -0.29
CA LEU A 217 -13.61 -13.72 0.72
C LEU A 217 -12.93 -12.98 1.88
N ASN A 218 -13.13 -11.67 1.98
CA ASN A 218 -12.45 -10.86 3.00
C ASN A 218 -12.79 -11.29 4.43
N ASN A 219 -14.02 -11.81 4.63
CA ASN A 219 -14.49 -12.33 5.92
C ASN A 219 -13.89 -13.69 6.31
N SER A 220 -13.11 -14.37 5.46
CA SER A 220 -12.32 -15.56 5.83
C SER A 220 -11.05 -15.22 6.61
N LYS A 221 -10.63 -13.96 6.59
CA LYS A 221 -9.47 -13.48 7.36
C LYS A 221 -9.80 -13.41 8.85
N PRO A 222 -8.80 -13.58 9.75
CA PRO A 222 -8.99 -13.52 11.21
C PRO A 222 -9.70 -12.24 11.65
N SER A 223 -10.65 -12.39 12.59
CA SER A 223 -11.35 -11.29 13.28
C SER A 223 -12.06 -10.30 12.34
N ARG A 224 -12.40 -10.71 11.12
CA ARG A 224 -13.26 -9.91 10.24
C ARG A 224 -14.72 -10.01 10.68
N MET A 225 -15.50 -8.97 10.41
CA MET A 225 -16.95 -9.02 10.58
C MET A 225 -17.54 -10.15 9.72
N LYS A 226 -18.63 -10.76 10.19
CA LYS A 226 -19.30 -11.88 9.49
C LYS A 226 -20.00 -11.49 8.18
N ASN A 227 -20.03 -10.19 7.84
CA ASN A 227 -20.59 -9.71 6.58
C ASN A 227 -19.84 -10.29 5.39
N HIS A 228 -20.58 -10.76 4.39
CA HIS A 228 -19.99 -11.39 3.22
C HIS A 228 -19.38 -10.35 2.28
N CYS A 229 -18.09 -10.30 2.24
CA CYS A 229 -17.31 -9.34 1.45
C CYS A 229 -16.40 -10.08 0.48
N LEU A 230 -16.71 -9.95 -0.82
CA LEU A 230 -15.86 -10.46 -1.88
C LEU A 230 -14.97 -9.33 -2.42
N LEU A 231 -13.70 -9.60 -2.55
CA LEU A 231 -12.73 -8.70 -3.18
C LEU A 231 -12.13 -9.38 -4.41
N ILE A 232 -12.11 -8.67 -5.52
CA ILE A 232 -11.53 -9.12 -6.77
C ILE A 232 -10.50 -8.08 -7.23
N ASN A 233 -9.28 -8.53 -7.55
CA ASN A 233 -8.27 -7.69 -8.15
C ASN A 233 -8.08 -8.05 -9.62
N SER A 234 -8.05 -7.02 -10.46
CA SER A 234 -7.69 -7.19 -11.87
C SER A 234 -6.24 -7.68 -12.02
N SER A 235 -5.94 -8.24 -13.17
CA SER A 235 -4.55 -8.41 -13.58
C SER A 235 -3.88 -7.04 -13.81
N TYR A 236 -2.54 -7.01 -13.77
CA TYR A 236 -1.79 -5.81 -14.11
C TYR A 236 -1.89 -5.47 -15.60
N GLU A 237 -2.00 -6.50 -16.46
CA GLU A 237 -2.17 -6.34 -17.90
C GLU A 237 -3.48 -5.61 -18.19
N TYR A 238 -4.59 -6.10 -17.62
CA TYR A 238 -5.89 -5.44 -17.76
C TYR A 238 -5.87 -3.99 -17.26
N ALA A 239 -5.31 -3.76 -16.06
CA ALA A 239 -5.27 -2.42 -15.48
C ALA A 239 -4.43 -1.44 -16.30
N THR A 240 -3.29 -1.87 -16.83
CA THR A 240 -2.43 -1.05 -17.68
C THR A 240 -3.14 -0.67 -18.98
N LYS A 241 -3.79 -1.63 -19.62
CA LYS A 241 -4.55 -1.41 -20.86
C LYS A 241 -5.75 -0.49 -20.66
N ASN A 242 -6.38 -0.54 -19.49
CA ASN A 242 -7.60 0.19 -19.18
C ASN A 242 -7.41 1.36 -18.21
N ILE A 243 -6.18 1.85 -18.03
CA ILE A 243 -5.84 2.87 -17.01
C ILE A 243 -6.64 4.17 -17.15
N ASN A 244 -7.07 4.52 -18.36
CA ASN A 244 -7.86 5.70 -18.68
C ASN A 244 -9.33 5.36 -19.04
N THR A 245 -9.73 4.10 -18.95
CA THR A 245 -11.12 3.69 -19.19
C THR A 245 -12.00 4.18 -18.03
N PRO A 246 -13.20 4.72 -18.27
CA PRO A 246 -14.13 5.11 -17.21
C PRO A 246 -14.40 3.97 -16.24
N ASN A 247 -14.42 4.30 -14.94
CA ASN A 247 -14.53 3.31 -13.87
C ASN A 247 -15.81 2.47 -13.92
N ASP A 248 -16.92 3.02 -14.41
CA ASP A 248 -18.19 2.31 -14.60
C ASP A 248 -18.06 1.17 -15.61
N LYS A 249 -17.41 1.40 -16.74
CA LYS A 249 -17.13 0.35 -17.75
C LYS A 249 -16.21 -0.74 -17.21
N VAL A 250 -15.18 -0.35 -16.47
CA VAL A 250 -14.26 -1.31 -15.84
C VAL A 250 -14.99 -2.13 -14.78
N LEU A 251 -15.86 -1.49 -13.98
CA LEU A 251 -16.68 -2.15 -12.96
C LEU A 251 -17.58 -3.20 -13.59
N GLU A 252 -18.35 -2.81 -14.63
CA GLU A 252 -19.28 -3.69 -15.34
C GLU A 252 -18.55 -4.92 -15.90
N HIS A 253 -17.42 -4.71 -16.57
CA HIS A 253 -16.61 -5.78 -17.14
C HIS A 253 -16.10 -6.75 -16.08
N LEU A 254 -15.42 -6.25 -15.03
CA LEU A 254 -14.87 -7.08 -13.98
C LEU A 254 -15.97 -7.81 -13.18
N LEU A 255 -17.11 -7.15 -12.97
CA LEU A 255 -18.26 -7.75 -12.30
C LEU A 255 -18.82 -8.95 -13.09
N ASN A 256 -18.97 -8.77 -14.41
CA ASN A 256 -19.48 -9.82 -15.30
C ASN A 256 -18.53 -11.04 -15.33
N ILE A 257 -17.24 -10.80 -15.56
CA ILE A 257 -16.24 -11.90 -15.57
C ILE A 257 -16.19 -12.62 -14.23
N SER A 258 -16.24 -11.87 -13.13
CA SER A 258 -16.21 -12.47 -11.78
C SER A 258 -17.45 -13.28 -11.49
N SER A 259 -18.63 -12.81 -11.92
CA SER A 259 -19.90 -13.55 -11.80
C SER A 259 -19.82 -14.88 -12.53
N ASN A 260 -19.30 -14.88 -13.75
CA ASN A 260 -19.13 -16.10 -14.55
C ASN A 260 -18.10 -17.06 -13.91
N LEU A 261 -16.98 -16.53 -13.37
CA LEU A 261 -15.94 -17.35 -12.75
C LEU A 261 -16.45 -18.14 -11.55
N ILE A 262 -17.29 -17.53 -10.71
CA ILE A 262 -17.83 -18.16 -9.48
C ILE A 262 -19.26 -18.71 -9.65
N ASN A 263 -19.81 -18.64 -10.86
CA ASN A 263 -21.17 -19.04 -11.18
C ASN A 263 -22.23 -18.44 -10.22
N TYR A 264 -22.13 -17.12 -9.98
CA TYR A 264 -23.03 -16.39 -9.10
C TYR A 264 -23.23 -14.95 -9.61
N ASP A 265 -24.49 -14.52 -9.70
CA ASP A 265 -24.85 -13.16 -10.17
C ASP A 265 -24.51 -12.11 -9.10
N LEU A 266 -23.35 -11.48 -9.23
CA LEU A 266 -22.89 -10.44 -8.33
C LEU A 266 -23.59 -9.09 -8.55
N SER A 267 -24.30 -8.90 -9.67
CA SER A 267 -24.94 -7.61 -10.01
C SER A 267 -26.06 -7.20 -9.05
N LYS A 268 -26.63 -8.16 -8.34
CA LYS A 268 -27.70 -7.96 -7.35
C LYS A 268 -27.19 -7.67 -5.93
N SER A 269 -25.88 -7.52 -5.76
CA SER A 269 -25.30 -7.27 -4.45
C SER A 269 -25.59 -5.85 -3.96
N PRO A 270 -25.87 -5.64 -2.66
CA PRO A 270 -26.28 -4.34 -2.12
C PRO A 270 -25.15 -3.30 -2.19
N VAL A 271 -23.88 -3.74 -2.19
CA VAL A 271 -22.73 -2.86 -2.35
C VAL A 271 -21.80 -3.38 -3.43
N ILE A 272 -21.59 -2.57 -4.45
CA ILE A 272 -20.63 -2.82 -5.53
C ILE A 272 -19.81 -1.54 -5.72
N LYS A 273 -18.51 -1.64 -5.51
CA LYS A 273 -17.58 -0.49 -5.62
C LYS A 273 -16.31 -0.91 -6.33
N ILE A 274 -15.71 0.02 -7.06
CA ILE A 274 -14.40 -0.17 -7.68
C ILE A 274 -13.42 0.88 -7.18
N HIS A 275 -12.17 0.48 -7.03
CA HIS A 275 -11.06 1.38 -6.74
C HIS A 275 -9.93 1.15 -7.72
N GLN A 276 -9.40 2.23 -8.30
CA GLN A 276 -8.26 2.20 -9.19
C GLN A 276 -6.96 2.50 -8.42
N TRP A 277 -6.11 1.52 -8.30
CA TRP A 277 -4.73 1.68 -7.84
C TRP A 277 -3.83 1.93 -9.04
N ARG A 278 -3.38 3.16 -9.23
CA ARG A 278 -2.53 3.50 -10.39
C ARG A 278 -1.09 3.01 -10.25
N TYR A 279 -0.61 2.81 -9.01
CA TYR A 279 0.79 2.55 -8.70
C TYR A 279 0.91 1.42 -7.67
N VAL A 280 0.91 0.18 -8.14
CA VAL A 280 0.90 -1.02 -7.28
C VAL A 280 2.26 -1.68 -7.22
N GLU A 281 2.86 -1.94 -8.38
CA GLU A 281 4.10 -2.70 -8.52
C GLU A 281 5.00 -2.05 -9.55
N ALA A 282 6.29 -1.91 -9.27
CA ALA A 282 7.27 -1.49 -10.27
C ALA A 282 7.47 -2.60 -11.32
N GLU A 283 7.55 -2.25 -12.60
CA GLU A 283 7.88 -3.20 -13.66
C GLU A 283 9.26 -3.81 -13.44
N CYS A 284 10.21 -2.97 -13.05
CA CYS A 284 11.55 -3.36 -12.66
C CYS A 284 11.96 -2.53 -11.43
N SER A 285 12.36 -3.18 -10.36
CA SER A 285 12.97 -2.49 -9.22
C SER A 285 14.40 -2.09 -9.56
N PRO A 286 14.86 -0.90 -9.13
CA PRO A 286 16.27 -0.50 -9.25
C PRO A 286 17.16 -1.39 -8.36
N LYS A 287 18.47 -1.21 -8.45
CA LYS A 287 19.42 -1.92 -7.58
C LYS A 287 19.52 -1.29 -6.19
N GLU A 288 19.20 -0.01 -6.10
CA GLU A 288 19.26 0.79 -4.88
C GLU A 288 17.98 0.59 -4.05
N ASN A 289 18.12 0.44 -2.74
CA ASN A 289 17.01 0.28 -1.82
C ASN A 289 16.37 1.60 -1.39
N TYR A 290 17.02 2.71 -1.65
CA TYR A 290 16.54 4.09 -1.51
C TYR A 290 17.34 4.99 -2.45
N PHE A 291 16.84 6.22 -2.68
CA PHE A 291 17.64 7.27 -3.30
C PHE A 291 17.78 8.44 -2.34
N ILE A 292 18.97 9.08 -2.34
CA ILE A 292 19.30 10.20 -1.48
C ILE A 292 20.13 11.24 -2.23
N ASP A 293 19.79 12.49 -2.01
CA ASP A 293 20.55 13.66 -2.46
C ASP A 293 20.98 14.46 -1.22
N HIS A 294 22.19 14.22 -0.76
CA HIS A 294 22.76 14.85 0.44
C HIS A 294 22.90 16.37 0.28
N GLN A 295 23.26 16.84 -0.92
CA GLN A 295 23.43 18.26 -1.20
C GLN A 295 22.08 19.00 -1.09
N ASN A 296 21.04 18.41 -1.65
CA ASN A 296 19.71 18.98 -1.61
C ASN A 296 18.91 18.57 -0.37
N LYS A 297 19.39 17.63 0.44
CA LYS A 297 18.71 17.12 1.66
C LYS A 297 17.30 16.61 1.35
N ILE A 298 17.21 15.76 0.33
CA ILE A 298 15.99 15.11 -0.10
C ILE A 298 16.25 13.63 -0.39
N ALA A 299 15.31 12.76 -0.04
CA ALA A 299 15.44 11.34 -0.28
C ALA A 299 14.10 10.71 -0.63
N VAL A 300 14.16 9.50 -1.21
CA VAL A 300 13.00 8.67 -1.58
C VAL A 300 13.16 7.30 -0.97
N CYS A 301 12.08 6.78 -0.37
CA CYS A 301 11.96 5.39 0.05
C CYS A 301 10.60 4.81 -0.34
N GLY A 302 10.54 3.50 -0.54
CA GLY A 302 9.30 2.82 -0.91
C GLY A 302 9.55 1.37 -1.32
N ASP A 303 8.50 0.57 -1.32
CA ASP A 303 8.52 -0.83 -1.68
C ASP A 303 8.96 -1.09 -3.14
N TRP A 304 8.62 -0.16 -4.04
CA TRP A 304 8.94 -0.24 -5.47
C TRP A 304 10.45 -0.22 -5.75
N LEU A 305 11.26 0.25 -4.80
CA LEU A 305 12.73 0.21 -4.86
C LEU A 305 13.29 -1.19 -4.64
N ILE A 306 12.56 -2.07 -3.94
CA ILE A 306 13.04 -3.41 -3.59
C ILE A 306 12.29 -4.51 -4.34
N ASN A 307 11.00 -4.67 -4.06
CA ASN A 307 10.22 -5.79 -4.62
C ASN A 307 8.71 -5.53 -4.67
N SER A 308 8.27 -4.30 -4.48
CA SER A 308 6.85 -3.88 -4.44
C SER A 308 5.99 -4.68 -3.45
N ARG A 309 6.57 -5.09 -2.31
CA ARG A 309 5.89 -5.85 -1.24
C ARG A 309 5.92 -5.08 0.08
N VAL A 310 5.07 -5.49 1.03
CA VAL A 310 4.99 -4.88 2.37
C VAL A 310 6.35 -4.86 3.05
N GLU A 311 7.09 -5.97 3.05
CA GLU A 311 8.43 -6.03 3.63
C GLU A 311 9.42 -5.11 2.91
N GLY A 312 9.32 -4.95 1.58
CA GLY A 312 10.14 -4.02 0.81
C GLY A 312 9.96 -2.57 1.25
N ALA A 313 8.74 -2.16 1.58
CA ALA A 313 8.47 -0.82 2.11
C ALA A 313 9.17 -0.57 3.46
N PHE A 314 9.15 -1.59 4.35
CA PHE A 314 9.90 -1.54 5.62
C PHE A 314 11.40 -1.45 5.37
N LEU A 315 11.97 -2.35 4.57
CA LEU A 315 13.43 -2.43 4.34
C LEU A 315 13.97 -1.14 3.75
N SER A 316 13.34 -0.62 2.70
CA SER A 316 13.75 0.64 2.07
C SER A 316 13.81 1.80 3.07
N ALA A 317 12.76 1.98 3.86
CA ALA A 317 12.71 3.05 4.85
C ALA A 317 13.67 2.83 6.03
N ASN A 318 13.86 1.58 6.46
CA ASN A 318 14.77 1.23 7.54
C ASN A 318 16.23 1.51 7.15
N GLU A 319 16.64 1.19 5.93
CA GLU A 319 17.99 1.49 5.43
C GLU A 319 18.20 3.00 5.25
N LEU A 320 17.25 3.71 4.64
CA LEU A 320 17.33 5.17 4.53
C LEU A 320 17.42 5.85 5.90
N SER A 321 16.71 5.32 6.91
CA SER A 321 16.77 5.90 8.26
C SER A 321 18.16 5.76 8.92
N LYS A 322 18.88 4.66 8.65
CA LYS A 322 20.25 4.46 9.11
C LYS A 322 21.20 5.47 8.43
N GLU A 323 21.12 5.56 7.10
CA GLU A 323 21.93 6.49 6.31
C GLU A 323 21.78 7.95 6.78
N ILE A 324 20.53 8.41 6.96
CA ILE A 324 20.28 9.79 7.43
C ILE A 324 20.73 9.97 8.89
N ALA A 325 20.60 8.96 9.74
CA ALA A 325 21.10 9.05 11.11
C ALA A 325 22.62 9.19 11.16
N GLU A 326 23.36 8.49 10.31
CA GLU A 326 24.82 8.60 10.18
C GLU A 326 25.26 9.96 9.62
N TYR A 327 24.52 10.52 8.68
CA TYR A 327 24.82 11.85 8.10
C TYR A 327 24.78 12.99 9.12
N PHE A 328 24.04 12.84 10.20
CA PHE A 328 23.90 13.85 11.26
C PHE A 328 24.92 13.69 12.40
N TYR A 329 25.74 12.65 12.36
CA TYR A 329 26.86 12.46 13.27
C TYR A 329 28.15 13.04 12.67
#